data_9c97d1d668dec3f4420cbcf902681af9
#
_entry.id   9c97d1d668dec3f4420cbcf902681af9
#
_cell.length_a   1.000
_cell.length_b   1.000
_cell.length_c   1.000
_cell.angle_alpha   90.00
_cell.angle_beta   90.00
_cell.angle_gamma   90.00
#
_symmetry.space_group_name_H-M   'P 1'
#
loop_
_entity.id
_entity.type
_entity.pdbx_description
1 polymer ?
#
loop_
_entity_poly.entity_id
_entity_poly.type
_entity_poly.pdbx_seq_one_letter_code
_entity_poly.pdbx_strand_id
1 'polypeptide(L)'
;MIEFTLPWPPKELSPNARMHWSTLARCKKKYRSACWLNALEQLGLAGKPTLLETDNLTLTMVFYPPQKREYDRDNLSARMKSGLDGLCDALKIDDKIFKTVSVSVAPTIAGYVKIFITKGEEDGSTKN
;
A
#
# COMPACT_ATOMS: atom_id res chain seq x y z
N MET A 1 -1.10 15.41 4.35
CA MET A 1 -1.23 13.94 4.46
C MET A 1 -2.34 13.43 3.56
N ILE A 2 -2.06 12.36 2.84
CA ILE A 2 -3.04 11.72 1.96
C ILE A 2 -3.36 10.35 2.54
N GLU A 3 -4.64 9.99 2.56
CA GLU A 3 -5.07 8.72 3.10
C GLU A 3 -5.86 7.95 2.04
N PHE A 4 -5.59 6.64 1.95
CA PHE A 4 -6.35 5.72 1.10
C PHE A 4 -6.77 4.51 1.91
N THR A 5 -7.92 3.94 1.57
CA THR A 5 -8.36 2.66 2.10
C THR A 5 -8.37 1.68 0.94
N LEU A 6 -7.55 0.63 1.05
CA LEU A 6 -7.43 -0.39 0.01
C LEU A 6 -7.98 -1.72 0.52
N PRO A 7 -8.44 -2.59 -0.39
CA PRO A 7 -8.95 -3.89 0.02
C PRO A 7 -7.84 -4.74 0.65
N TRP A 8 -8.24 -5.65 1.53
CA TRP A 8 -7.31 -6.57 2.18
C TRP A 8 -6.58 -7.41 1.12
N PRO A 9 -5.24 -7.55 1.23
CA PRO A 9 -4.50 -8.31 0.23
C PRO A 9 -4.82 -9.80 0.32
N PRO A 10 -5.12 -10.45 -0.82
CA PRO A 10 -5.50 -11.85 -0.84
C PRO A 10 -4.41 -12.78 -0.29
N LYS A 11 -4.82 -13.84 0.39
CA LYS A 11 -3.89 -14.83 0.94
C LYS A 11 -3.05 -15.52 -0.14
N GLU A 12 -3.59 -15.58 -1.36
CA GLU A 12 -2.89 -16.17 -2.50
C GLU A 12 -1.61 -15.44 -2.86
N LEU A 13 -1.49 -14.18 -2.43
CA LEU A 13 -0.30 -13.36 -2.67
C LEU A 13 0.76 -13.51 -1.58
N SER A 14 0.51 -14.36 -0.59
CA SER A 14 1.48 -14.65 0.46
C SER A 14 2.71 -15.33 -0.15
N PRO A 15 3.93 -14.97 0.29
CA PRO A 15 5.14 -15.67 -0.18
C PRO A 15 5.14 -17.15 0.12
N ASN A 16 4.33 -17.58 1.10
CA ASN A 16 4.23 -18.99 1.49
C ASN A 16 3.14 -19.75 0.73
N ALA A 17 2.33 -19.06 -0.07
CA ALA A 17 1.27 -19.69 -0.85
C ALA A 17 1.89 -20.51 -1.99
N ARG A 18 1.43 -21.75 -2.12
CA ARG A 18 1.90 -22.62 -3.19
C ARG A 18 0.91 -22.60 -4.33
N MET A 19 1.14 -21.69 -5.25
CA MET A 19 0.25 -21.45 -6.38
C MET A 19 0.99 -21.68 -7.68
N HIS A 20 0.26 -22.17 -8.68
CA HIS A 20 0.80 -22.22 -10.03
C HIS A 20 1.10 -20.78 -10.48
N TRP A 21 2.21 -20.59 -11.21
CA TRP A 21 2.65 -19.25 -11.60
C TRP A 21 1.60 -18.46 -12.36
N SER A 22 0.79 -19.13 -13.21
CA SER A 22 -0.24 -18.44 -13.98
C SER A 22 -1.39 -17.96 -13.09
N THR A 23 -1.74 -18.75 -12.07
CA THR A 23 -2.76 -18.36 -11.11
C THR A 23 -2.27 -17.19 -10.24
N LEU A 24 -1.00 -17.26 -9.81
CA LEU A 24 -0.40 -16.19 -9.05
C LEU A 24 -0.37 -14.88 -9.84
N ALA A 25 0.03 -14.94 -11.11
CA ALA A 25 0.07 -13.77 -11.98
C ALA A 25 -1.32 -13.14 -12.12
N ARG A 26 -2.35 -13.96 -12.25
CA ARG A 26 -3.73 -13.50 -12.34
C ARG A 26 -4.17 -12.81 -11.04
N CYS A 27 -3.84 -13.40 -9.90
CA CYS A 27 -4.16 -12.81 -8.59
C CYS A 27 -3.48 -11.45 -8.40
N LYS A 28 -2.21 -11.35 -8.77
CA LYS A 28 -1.46 -10.10 -8.69
C LYS A 28 -2.11 -9.03 -9.56
N LYS A 29 -2.44 -9.36 -10.78
CA LYS A 29 -3.06 -8.43 -11.72
C LYS A 29 -4.42 -7.96 -11.20
N LYS A 30 -5.21 -8.88 -10.68
CA LYS A 30 -6.54 -8.58 -10.14
C LYS A 30 -6.44 -7.63 -8.95
N TYR A 31 -5.54 -7.90 -8.02
CA TYR A 31 -5.37 -7.07 -6.84
C TYR A 31 -4.82 -5.69 -7.19
N ARG A 32 -3.85 -5.65 -8.11
CA ARG A 32 -3.29 -4.39 -8.61
C ARG A 32 -4.41 -3.51 -9.21
N SER A 33 -5.28 -4.11 -10.03
CA SER A 33 -6.41 -3.40 -10.64
C SER A 33 -7.40 -2.91 -9.59
N ALA A 34 -7.69 -3.72 -8.58
CA ALA A 34 -8.61 -3.36 -7.52
C ALA A 34 -8.09 -2.15 -6.71
N CYS A 35 -6.81 -2.16 -6.36
CA CYS A 35 -6.21 -1.05 -5.63
C CYS A 35 -6.13 0.21 -6.49
N TRP A 36 -5.81 0.07 -7.78
CA TRP A 36 -5.80 1.17 -8.72
C TRP A 36 -7.18 1.84 -8.78
N LEU A 37 -8.22 1.06 -8.94
CA LEU A 37 -9.58 1.58 -9.02
C LEU A 37 -10.01 2.26 -7.72
N ASN A 38 -9.72 1.63 -6.58
CA ASN A 38 -10.02 2.21 -5.27
C ASN A 38 -9.32 3.56 -5.08
N ALA A 39 -8.06 3.63 -5.48
CA ALA A 39 -7.30 4.88 -5.36
C ALA A 39 -7.87 5.97 -6.26
N LEU A 40 -8.24 5.64 -7.49
CA LEU A 40 -8.86 6.59 -8.41
C LEU A 40 -10.18 7.14 -7.84
N GLU A 41 -11.01 6.27 -7.28
CA GLU A 41 -12.28 6.68 -6.70
C GLU A 41 -12.06 7.65 -5.52
N GLN A 42 -11.07 7.37 -4.69
CA GLN A 42 -10.79 8.19 -3.52
C GLN A 42 -10.13 9.52 -3.88
N LEU A 43 -9.38 9.58 -4.98
CA LEU A 43 -8.87 10.84 -5.50
C LEU A 43 -9.99 11.73 -6.03
N GLY A 44 -11.00 11.12 -6.64
CA GLY A 44 -12.12 11.84 -7.20
C GLY A 44 -11.69 12.82 -8.28
N LEU A 45 -12.36 13.95 -8.34
CA LEU A 45 -12.07 14.98 -9.33
C LEU A 45 -10.95 15.93 -8.91
N ALA A 46 -10.45 15.79 -7.68
CA ALA A 46 -9.41 16.67 -7.17
C ALA A 46 -8.06 16.47 -7.88
N GLY A 47 -7.88 15.29 -8.47
CA GLY A 47 -6.65 14.99 -9.17
C GLY A 47 -5.48 14.68 -8.23
N LYS A 48 -4.28 14.70 -8.79
CA LYS A 48 -3.06 14.35 -8.07
C LYS A 48 -2.69 15.44 -7.06
N PRO A 49 -2.56 15.11 -5.77
CA PRO A 49 -2.18 16.08 -4.75
C PRO A 49 -0.76 16.62 -4.94
N THR A 50 -0.56 17.89 -4.60
CA THR A 50 0.76 18.52 -4.72
C THR A 50 1.80 17.90 -3.81
N LEU A 51 1.38 17.27 -2.71
CA LEU A 51 2.28 16.56 -1.82
C LEU A 51 3.16 15.55 -2.57
N LEU A 52 2.64 15.01 -3.67
CA LEU A 52 3.34 13.98 -4.46
C LEU A 52 4.42 14.56 -5.38
N GLU A 53 4.60 15.88 -5.39
CA GLU A 53 5.62 16.54 -6.19
C GLU A 53 6.96 16.62 -5.49
N THR A 54 7.30 15.62 -4.72
CA THR A 54 8.58 15.50 -4.02
C THR A 54 9.15 14.12 -4.30
N ASP A 55 10.44 13.96 -4.09
CA ASP A 55 11.11 12.67 -4.24
C ASP A 55 11.33 11.98 -2.88
N ASN A 56 10.76 12.53 -1.81
CA ASN A 56 10.95 11.98 -0.47
C ASN A 56 9.61 11.93 0.26
N LEU A 57 8.95 10.77 0.16
CA LEU A 57 7.69 10.52 0.84
C LEU A 57 7.84 9.40 1.86
N THR A 58 7.00 9.44 2.87
CA THR A 58 6.86 8.36 3.84
C THR A 58 5.54 7.66 3.60
N LEU A 59 5.61 6.33 3.46
CA LEU A 59 4.45 5.48 3.28
C LEU A 59 4.19 4.73 4.59
N THR A 60 2.99 4.86 5.12
CA THR A 60 2.58 4.12 6.32
C THR A 60 1.41 3.23 5.97
N MET A 61 1.56 1.92 6.22
CA MET A 61 0.51 0.94 5.99
C MET A 61 0.02 0.42 7.33
N VAL A 62 -1.28 0.54 7.57
CA VAL A 62 -1.90 0.00 8.78
C VAL A 62 -2.90 -1.06 8.34
N PHE A 63 -2.62 -2.30 8.71
CA PHE A 63 -3.45 -3.45 8.34
C PHE A 63 -4.54 -3.66 9.38
N TYR A 64 -5.80 -3.67 8.93
CA TYR A 64 -6.96 -3.97 9.77
C TYR A 64 -7.47 -5.35 9.37
N PRO A 65 -7.05 -6.42 10.07
CA PRO A 65 -7.31 -7.80 9.62
C PRO A 65 -8.80 -8.13 9.56
N PRO A 66 -9.19 -9.05 8.66
CA PRO A 66 -10.58 -9.51 8.60
C PRO A 66 -10.92 -10.51 9.70
N GLN A 67 -9.93 -11.11 10.35
CA GLN A 67 -10.10 -12.10 11.38
C GLN A 67 -9.13 -11.85 12.53
N LYS A 68 -9.55 -12.21 13.74
CA LYS A 68 -8.68 -12.09 14.90
C LYS A 68 -7.71 -13.27 14.92
N ARG A 69 -6.44 -13.00 14.59
CA ARG A 69 -5.35 -13.96 14.65
C ARG A 69 -4.03 -13.21 14.52
N GLU A 70 -2.94 -13.89 14.75
CA GLU A 70 -1.63 -13.27 14.55
C GLU A 70 -1.30 -13.20 13.07
N TYR A 71 -0.71 -12.08 12.67
CA TYR A 71 -0.25 -11.85 11.31
C TYR A 71 1.20 -11.41 11.35
N ASP A 72 1.98 -11.97 10.43
CA ASP A 72 3.36 -11.58 10.23
C ASP A 72 3.40 -10.32 9.35
N ARG A 73 3.99 -9.25 9.87
CA ARG A 73 4.04 -7.97 9.15
C ARG A 73 4.79 -8.08 7.83
N ASP A 74 5.89 -8.84 7.80
CA ASP A 74 6.66 -9.02 6.57
C ASP A 74 5.84 -9.77 5.53
N ASN A 75 5.08 -10.77 5.95
CA ASN A 75 4.20 -11.50 5.07
C ASN A 75 3.10 -10.59 4.49
N LEU A 76 2.49 -9.77 5.35
CA LEU A 76 1.47 -8.82 4.90
C LEU A 76 2.04 -7.78 3.95
N SER A 77 3.23 -7.29 4.25
CA SER A 77 3.90 -6.33 3.37
C SER A 77 4.16 -6.93 1.99
N ALA A 78 4.61 -8.18 1.94
CA ALA A 78 4.83 -8.87 0.67
C ALA A 78 3.53 -9.08 -0.11
N ARG A 79 2.43 -9.39 0.60
CA ARG A 79 1.11 -9.55 -0.02
C ARG A 79 0.60 -8.25 -0.65
N MET A 80 1.05 -7.09 -0.13
CA MET A 80 0.64 -5.78 -0.61
C MET A 80 1.35 -5.32 -1.87
N LYS A 81 2.43 -5.97 -2.28
CA LYS A 81 3.30 -5.47 -3.34
C LYS A 81 2.54 -5.06 -4.61
N SER A 82 1.72 -5.95 -5.15
CA SER A 82 0.96 -5.63 -6.37
C SER A 82 -0.10 -4.55 -6.12
N GLY A 83 -0.66 -4.51 -4.90
CA GLY A 83 -1.62 -3.46 -4.54
C GLY A 83 -0.97 -2.08 -4.49
N LEU A 84 0.24 -1.99 -3.95
CA LEU A 84 0.99 -0.74 -3.95
C LEU A 84 1.36 -0.31 -5.36
N ASP A 85 1.67 -1.26 -6.24
CA ASP A 85 1.88 -0.95 -7.64
C ASP A 85 0.63 -0.32 -8.26
N GLY A 86 -0.54 -0.84 -7.91
CA GLY A 86 -1.81 -0.27 -8.37
C GLY A 86 -2.05 1.13 -7.85
N LEU A 87 -1.75 1.36 -6.58
CA LEU A 87 -1.85 2.69 -5.98
C LEU A 87 -0.92 3.68 -6.71
N CYS A 88 0.33 3.27 -6.92
CA CYS A 88 1.30 4.12 -7.63
C CYS A 88 0.87 4.39 -9.07
N ASP A 89 0.26 3.40 -9.74
CA ASP A 89 -0.30 3.61 -11.07
C ASP A 89 -1.37 4.72 -11.05
N ALA A 90 -2.24 4.71 -10.06
CA ALA A 90 -3.30 5.70 -9.93
C ALA A 90 -2.75 7.09 -9.64
N LEU A 91 -1.72 7.17 -8.81
CA LEU A 91 -1.09 8.43 -8.43
C LEU A 91 -0.07 8.90 -9.47
N LYS A 92 0.28 8.05 -10.43
CA LYS A 92 1.30 8.32 -11.47
C LYS A 92 2.64 8.68 -10.85
N ILE A 93 3.05 7.87 -9.88
CA ILE A 93 4.33 8.03 -9.20
C ILE A 93 5.09 6.71 -9.22
N ASP A 94 6.41 6.79 -9.03
CA ASP A 94 7.27 5.62 -8.86
C ASP A 94 7.39 5.33 -7.36
N ASP A 95 7.32 4.06 -6.97
CA ASP A 95 7.41 3.68 -5.56
C ASP A 95 8.77 4.03 -4.94
N LYS A 96 9.76 4.34 -5.75
CA LYS A 96 11.08 4.76 -5.28
C LYS A 96 11.04 6.06 -4.47
N ILE A 97 9.98 6.86 -4.63
CA ILE A 97 9.86 8.10 -3.86
C ILE A 97 9.52 7.85 -2.40
N PHE A 98 9.07 6.63 -2.07
CA PHE A 98 8.82 6.25 -0.67
C PHE A 98 10.15 5.86 -0.02
N LYS A 99 10.82 6.84 0.57
CA LYS A 99 12.13 6.61 1.22
C LYS A 99 11.99 5.94 2.58
N THR A 100 10.83 6.06 3.19
CA THR A 100 10.52 5.41 4.46
C THR A 100 9.20 4.67 4.32
N VAL A 101 9.18 3.42 4.78
CA VAL A 101 7.96 2.60 4.78
C VAL A 101 7.77 2.03 6.19
N SER A 102 6.61 2.27 6.76
CA SER A 102 6.23 1.75 8.08
C SER A 102 5.05 0.80 7.92
N VAL A 103 5.09 -0.30 8.64
CA VAL A 103 4.05 -1.33 8.60
C VAL A 103 3.60 -1.66 10.01
N SER A 104 2.30 -1.63 10.24
CA SER A 104 1.74 -2.04 11.53
C SER A 104 0.43 -2.79 11.33
N VAL A 105 0.04 -3.55 12.35
CA VAL A 105 -1.22 -4.28 12.36
C VAL A 105 -2.07 -3.72 13.48
N ALA A 106 -3.25 -3.25 13.15
CA ALA A 106 -4.16 -2.67 14.12
C ALA A 106 -4.84 -3.76 14.95
N PRO A 107 -5.18 -3.49 16.20
CA PRO A 107 -5.91 -4.47 17.03
C PRO A 107 -7.38 -4.61 16.62
N THR A 108 -7.88 -3.69 15.80
CA THR A 108 -9.27 -3.67 15.37
C THR A 108 -9.46 -4.52 14.12
N ILE A 109 -10.50 -5.34 14.12
CA ILE A 109 -10.83 -6.19 12.97
C ILE A 109 -11.73 -5.41 12.02
N ALA A 110 -11.38 -5.44 10.72
CA ALA A 110 -12.14 -4.72 9.69
C ALA A 110 -12.07 -5.37 8.32
N GLY A 111 -10.87 -5.72 7.84
CA GLY A 111 -10.69 -6.36 6.52
C GLY A 111 -10.26 -5.38 5.43
N TYR A 112 -9.45 -4.39 5.78
CA TYR A 112 -8.88 -3.46 4.80
C TYR A 112 -7.52 -2.98 5.26
N VAL A 113 -6.85 -2.23 4.40
CA VAL A 113 -5.56 -1.62 4.71
C VAL A 113 -5.71 -0.11 4.55
N LYS A 114 -5.24 0.63 5.54
CA LYS A 114 -5.16 2.08 5.44
C LYS A 114 -3.75 2.46 5.03
N ILE A 115 -3.67 3.33 4.04
CA ILE A 115 -2.40 3.83 3.52
C ILE A 115 -2.33 5.32 3.80
N PHE A 116 -1.25 5.75 4.44
CA PHE A 116 -1.01 7.16 4.71
C PHE A 116 0.28 7.57 4.00
N ILE A 117 0.20 8.63 3.23
CA ILE A 117 1.36 9.19 2.53
C ILE A 117 1.63 10.57 3.08
N THR A 118 2.82 10.75 3.62
CA THR A 118 3.24 12.02 4.20
C THR A 118 4.58 12.43 3.60
N LYS A 119 4.91 13.70 3.75
CA LYS A 119 6.19 14.20 3.31
C LYS A 119 7.27 13.66 4.22
N GLY A 120 8.35 13.17 3.63
CA GLY A 120 9.47 12.63 4.40
C GLY A 120 10.25 13.73 5.11
N GLU A 121 11.10 13.31 6.05
CA GLU A 121 11.95 14.24 6.78
C GLU A 121 13.04 14.78 5.88
N GLU A 122 13.39 16.04 6.07
CA GLU A 122 14.47 16.66 5.33
C GLU A 122 15.81 16.28 5.91
N ASP A 123 16.78 16.00 5.03
CA ASP A 123 18.12 15.65 5.46
C ASP A 123 18.77 16.77 6.24
N GLY A 124 18.47 17.99 5.86
CA GLY A 124 19.01 19.15 6.55
C GLY A 124 18.70 19.15 8.03
N SER A 125 17.61 18.54 8.43
CA SER A 125 17.22 18.44 9.82
C SER A 125 18.20 17.61 10.63
N THR A 126 18.94 16.77 9.94
CA THR A 126 19.88 15.89 10.62
C THR A 126 21.15 16.59 10.94
N LYS A 127 21.19 17.74 10.43
CA LYS A 127 22.22 18.37 10.47
C LYS A 127 22.39 19.18 11.39
N ASN A 128 22.31 19.19 11.57
CA ASN A 128 22.44 19.97 12.38
C ASN A 128 22.76 19.88 13.40
#